data_08919473b51e148b0890a3f715bae2dc
#
_entry.id   08919473b51e148b0890a3f715bae2dc
#
_cell.length_a   1.000
_cell.length_b   1.000
_cell.length_c   1.000
_cell.angle_alpha   90.00
_cell.angle_beta   90.00
_cell.angle_gamma   90.00
#
_symmetry.space_group_name_H-M   'P 1'
#
loop_
_entity.id
_entity.type
_entity.pdbx_description
1 polymer ?
#
loop_
_entity_poly.entity_id
_entity_poly.type
_entity_poly.pdbx_seq_one_letter_code
_entity_poly.pdbx_strand_id
1 'polypeptide(L)'
;IWTIREKWEHWLKQKTFSLTADYLHTKYEATLPNEPAIYIHGGLLPEAALVKAIQGLGALQVLVSGKKIIAFKSEKHHLNYENFEAIVKGFTPVEFLAPIRAIEQPWDIFQLNGAALLQDFQWITAGRKSQPLSETNTLLGPVENVFLEEGAKVEACILNASQGVIYVGKDAEIMEGSTIRGSLFLGE
;
A
#
# COMPACT_ATOMS: atom_id res chain seq x y z
N ILE A 1 0.20 -8.47 4.21
CA ILE A 1 -0.28 -7.34 3.39
C ILE A 1 -0.07 -6.06 4.15
N TRP A 2 0.45 -5.06 3.48
CA TRP A 2 0.65 -3.73 4.06
C TRP A 2 -0.56 -2.82 3.82
N THR A 3 -0.92 -2.06 4.82
CA THR A 3 -1.86 -0.95 4.67
C THR A 3 -1.26 0.13 3.76
N ILE A 4 -2.10 1.02 3.23
CA ILE A 4 -1.60 2.16 2.42
C ILE A 4 -0.59 2.99 3.23
N ARG A 5 -0.82 3.18 4.54
CA ARG A 5 0.12 3.85 5.44
C ARG A 5 1.48 3.16 5.45
N GLU A 6 1.53 1.85 5.72
CA GLU A 6 2.77 1.07 5.76
C GLU A 6 3.51 1.09 4.43
N LYS A 7 2.79 1.08 3.31
CA LYS A 7 3.39 1.27 1.98
C LYS A 7 4.07 2.63 1.87
N TRP A 8 3.43 3.72 2.32
CA TRP A 8 4.05 5.05 2.34
C TRP A 8 5.25 5.10 3.28
N GLU A 9 5.17 4.52 4.47
CA GLU A 9 6.29 4.43 5.41
C GLU A 9 7.47 3.66 4.82
N HIS A 10 7.19 2.56 4.09
CA HIS A 10 8.22 1.83 3.38
C HIS A 10 8.93 2.68 2.31
N TRP A 11 8.18 3.44 1.52
CA TRP A 11 8.74 4.29 0.47
C TRP A 11 9.50 5.50 1.03
N LEU A 12 8.95 6.15 2.03
CA LEU A 12 9.52 7.37 2.62
C LEU A 12 10.64 7.08 3.64
N LYS A 13 10.74 5.84 4.12
CA LYS A 13 11.66 5.40 5.18
C LYS A 13 11.50 6.20 6.47
N GLN A 14 10.27 6.64 6.75
CA GLN A 14 9.93 7.37 7.97
C GLN A 14 8.49 7.06 8.39
N LYS A 15 8.21 7.24 9.67
CA LYS A 15 6.88 7.06 10.24
C LYS A 15 5.92 8.13 9.73
N THR A 16 4.68 7.76 9.49
CA THR A 16 3.60 8.67 9.06
C THR A 16 2.52 8.81 10.12
N PHE A 17 1.76 9.89 10.02
CA PHE A 17 0.64 10.22 10.91
C PHE A 17 -0.63 10.34 10.07
N SER A 18 -1.80 10.15 10.70
CA SER A 18 -3.08 10.30 9.98
C SER A 18 -3.75 11.60 10.38
N LEU A 19 -4.11 12.41 9.38
CA LEU A 19 -5.03 13.51 9.52
C LEU A 19 -6.40 13.03 9.01
N THR A 20 -7.39 12.94 9.90
CA THR A 20 -8.71 12.38 9.60
C THR A 20 -9.81 13.32 10.07
N ALA A 21 -11.05 13.04 9.66
CA ALA A 21 -12.23 13.70 10.23
C ALA A 21 -12.40 13.34 11.72
N ASP A 22 -12.98 14.24 12.50
CA ASP A 22 -13.05 14.17 13.97
C ASP A 22 -13.63 12.86 14.50
N TYR A 23 -14.64 12.29 13.83
CA TYR A 23 -15.26 11.04 14.28
C TYR A 23 -14.33 9.81 14.17
N LEU A 24 -13.20 9.93 13.47
CA LEU A 24 -12.19 8.87 13.35
C LEU A 24 -11.03 9.04 14.33
N HIS A 25 -10.95 10.14 15.07
CA HIS A 25 -9.82 10.43 15.98
C HIS A 25 -9.66 9.39 17.09
N THR A 26 -10.75 8.76 17.54
CA THR A 26 -10.69 7.69 18.56
C THR A 26 -9.95 6.44 18.06
N LYS A 27 -9.95 6.21 16.75
CA LYS A 27 -9.26 5.07 16.11
C LYS A 27 -7.88 5.45 15.56
N TYR A 28 -7.76 6.68 15.08
CA TYR A 28 -6.54 7.19 14.46
C TYR A 28 -6.13 8.47 15.16
N GLU A 29 -5.38 8.33 16.27
CA GLU A 29 -4.89 9.48 17.00
C GLU A 29 -4.07 10.41 16.10
N ALA A 30 -4.54 11.63 15.94
CA ALA A 30 -3.88 12.67 15.15
C ALA A 30 -2.92 13.49 16.01
N THR A 31 -1.96 12.85 16.66
CA THR A 31 -0.85 13.59 17.28
C THR A 31 0.11 13.98 16.17
N LEU A 32 -0.20 15.08 15.48
CA LEU A 32 0.67 15.61 14.44
C LEU A 32 1.91 16.23 15.08
N PRO A 33 3.11 15.95 14.54
CA PRO A 33 4.33 16.60 15.02
C PRO A 33 4.25 18.12 14.76
N ASN A 34 4.83 18.89 15.64
CA ASN A 34 4.90 20.36 15.51
C ASN A 34 6.06 20.77 14.60
N GLU A 35 6.14 20.17 13.41
CA GLU A 35 7.22 20.35 12.45
C GLU A 35 6.61 20.51 11.03
N PRO A 36 7.35 21.12 10.08
CA PRO A 36 6.93 21.16 8.69
C PRO A 36 6.66 19.74 8.16
N ALA A 37 5.52 19.53 7.56
CA ALA A 37 5.09 18.21 7.11
C ALA A 37 4.62 18.20 5.65
N ILE A 38 4.75 17.05 5.02
CA ILE A 38 4.14 16.75 3.73
C ILE A 38 2.82 16.02 3.99
N TYR A 39 1.75 16.55 3.47
CA TYR A 39 0.41 15.98 3.53
C TYR A 39 0.13 15.25 2.22
N ILE A 40 -0.27 13.98 2.31
CA ILE A 40 -0.51 13.11 1.17
C ILE A 40 -1.95 12.60 1.25
N HIS A 41 -2.66 12.60 0.12
CA HIS A 41 -4.01 12.06 0.06
C HIS A 41 -4.03 10.58 0.45
N GLY A 42 -4.79 10.22 1.50
CA GLY A 42 -4.72 8.92 2.17
C GLY A 42 -5.17 7.71 1.33
N GLY A 43 -5.89 7.92 0.23
CA GLY A 43 -6.30 6.86 -0.70
C GLY A 43 -5.27 6.53 -1.78
N LEU A 44 -4.13 7.23 -1.84
CA LEU A 44 -3.13 7.04 -2.88
C LEU A 44 -2.21 5.85 -2.59
N LEU A 45 -2.03 4.99 -3.58
CA LEU A 45 -1.00 3.96 -3.56
C LEU A 45 0.34 4.58 -4.00
N PRO A 46 1.44 4.38 -3.25
CA PRO A 46 2.73 4.93 -3.62
C PRO A 46 3.34 4.22 -4.83
N GLU A 47 3.91 5.02 -5.73
CA GLU A 47 4.70 4.58 -6.87
C GLU A 47 5.95 5.44 -7.00
N ALA A 48 7.02 4.92 -7.59
CA ALA A 48 8.33 5.59 -7.64
C ALA A 48 8.26 7.03 -8.18
N ALA A 49 7.53 7.25 -9.28
CA ALA A 49 7.38 8.58 -9.88
C ALA A 49 6.62 9.54 -8.95
N LEU A 50 5.55 9.06 -8.31
CA LEU A 50 4.73 9.84 -7.39
C LEU A 50 5.53 10.21 -6.13
N VAL A 51 6.24 9.25 -5.54
CA VAL A 51 7.10 9.47 -4.37
C VAL A 51 8.16 10.53 -4.67
N LYS A 52 8.84 10.41 -5.82
CA LYS A 52 9.85 11.39 -6.26
C LYS A 52 9.26 12.80 -6.42
N ALA A 53 8.07 12.91 -7.03
CA ALA A 53 7.40 14.19 -7.20
C ALA A 53 7.01 14.82 -5.84
N ILE A 54 6.50 14.02 -4.91
CA ILE A 54 6.14 14.46 -3.55
C ILE A 54 7.36 14.92 -2.76
N GLN A 55 8.45 14.16 -2.81
CA GLN A 55 9.71 14.52 -2.14
C GLN A 55 10.34 15.79 -2.71
N GLY A 56 10.09 16.08 -3.99
CA GLY A 56 10.56 17.29 -4.67
C GLY A 56 9.74 18.55 -4.41
N LEU A 57 8.62 18.48 -3.66
CA LEU A 57 7.78 19.63 -3.37
C LEU A 57 8.51 20.68 -2.54
N GLY A 58 8.51 21.90 -3.04
CA GLY A 58 8.95 23.08 -2.29
C GLY A 58 7.90 23.56 -1.27
N ALA A 59 8.31 24.53 -0.45
CA ALA A 59 7.38 25.24 0.43
C ALA A 59 6.29 25.93 -0.39
N LEU A 60 5.05 25.92 0.11
CA LEU A 60 3.88 26.52 -0.54
C LEU A 60 3.60 25.97 -1.96
N GLN A 61 3.98 24.73 -2.23
CA GLN A 61 3.61 24.02 -3.45
C GLN A 61 2.58 22.93 -3.15
N VAL A 62 1.67 22.73 -4.10
CA VAL A 62 0.66 21.66 -4.09
C VAL A 62 0.81 20.81 -5.34
N LEU A 63 0.98 19.50 -5.16
CA LEU A 63 0.95 18.54 -6.26
C LEU A 63 -0.49 18.22 -6.59
N VAL A 64 -0.87 18.35 -7.85
CA VAL A 64 -2.23 18.11 -8.33
C VAL A 64 -2.23 17.17 -9.54
N SER A 65 -3.32 16.45 -9.75
CA SER A 65 -3.62 15.75 -11.00
C SER A 65 -5.01 16.21 -11.46
N GLY A 66 -5.03 17.07 -12.45
CA GLY A 66 -6.23 17.78 -12.85
C GLY A 66 -6.78 18.63 -11.69
N LYS A 67 -7.99 18.27 -11.19
CA LYS A 67 -8.61 18.98 -10.06
C LYS A 67 -8.30 18.36 -8.69
N LYS A 68 -7.63 17.21 -8.65
CA LYS A 68 -7.39 16.47 -7.43
C LYS A 68 -6.08 16.91 -6.76
N ILE A 69 -6.17 17.26 -5.49
CA ILE A 69 -5.01 17.49 -4.64
C ILE A 69 -4.39 16.12 -4.29
N ILE A 70 -3.13 15.92 -4.67
CA ILE A 70 -2.35 14.71 -4.40
C ILE A 70 -1.58 14.85 -3.10
N ALA A 71 -0.79 15.94 -2.99
CA ALA A 71 0.04 16.21 -1.83
C ALA A 71 0.39 17.70 -1.77
N PHE A 72 0.73 18.18 -0.59
CA PHE A 72 1.27 19.52 -0.39
C PHE A 72 2.21 19.57 0.79
N LYS A 73 3.11 20.56 0.81
CA LYS A 73 4.02 20.80 1.92
C LYS A 73 3.59 22.05 2.68
N SER A 74 3.38 21.92 3.99
CA SER A 74 3.01 23.04 4.86
C SER A 74 3.94 23.16 6.04
N GLU A 75 4.28 24.41 6.37
CA GLU A 75 5.00 24.79 7.60
C GLU A 75 4.03 25.12 8.75
N LYS A 76 2.72 25.15 8.47
CA LYS A 76 1.69 25.46 9.48
C LYS A 76 1.32 24.23 10.28
N HIS A 77 1.33 24.37 11.60
CA HIS A 77 1.14 23.28 12.57
C HIS A 77 -0.32 22.99 12.96
N HIS A 78 -1.30 23.74 12.45
CA HIS A 78 -2.70 23.61 12.82
C HIS A 78 -3.59 23.32 11.61
N LEU A 79 -3.22 22.28 10.86
CA LEU A 79 -4.07 21.75 9.81
C LEU A 79 -5.05 20.75 10.42
N ASN A 80 -6.32 20.92 10.11
CA ASN A 80 -7.34 19.91 10.34
C ASN A 80 -7.92 19.47 8.99
N TYR A 81 -8.64 18.37 9.04
CA TYR A 81 -9.24 17.80 7.82
C TYR A 81 -10.22 18.76 7.13
N GLU A 82 -10.82 19.69 7.85
CA GLU A 82 -11.86 20.60 7.33
C GLU A 82 -11.28 21.85 6.65
N ASN A 83 -10.07 22.27 7.02
CA ASN A 83 -9.51 23.55 6.56
C ASN A 83 -8.38 23.45 5.52
N PHE A 84 -7.90 22.24 5.19
CA PHE A 84 -6.73 22.08 4.32
C PHE A 84 -6.96 22.66 2.92
N GLU A 85 -8.16 22.54 2.35
CA GLU A 85 -8.46 23.11 1.01
C GLU A 85 -8.34 24.63 0.97
N ALA A 86 -8.77 25.31 2.02
CA ALA A 86 -8.66 26.76 2.14
C ALA A 86 -7.19 27.21 2.21
N ILE A 87 -6.36 26.41 2.87
CA ILE A 87 -4.92 26.69 3.01
C ILE A 87 -4.20 26.50 1.68
N VAL A 88 -4.51 25.42 0.97
CA VAL A 88 -3.88 25.05 -0.30
C VAL A 88 -4.25 26.02 -1.44
N LYS A 89 -5.37 26.76 -1.35
CA LYS A 89 -5.75 27.77 -2.37
C LYS A 89 -4.69 28.84 -2.63
N GLY A 90 -3.81 29.09 -1.65
CA GLY A 90 -2.69 30.04 -1.79
C GLY A 90 -1.39 29.42 -2.31
N PHE A 91 -1.38 28.13 -2.61
CA PHE A 91 -0.16 27.42 -3.01
C PHE A 91 0.01 27.41 -4.54
N THR A 92 1.26 27.33 -4.98
CA THR A 92 1.59 27.17 -6.39
C THR A 92 1.33 25.73 -6.83
N PRO A 93 0.43 25.48 -7.81
CA PRO A 93 0.17 24.14 -8.29
C PRO A 93 1.34 23.61 -9.13
N VAL A 94 1.67 22.35 -8.89
CA VAL A 94 2.60 21.53 -9.69
C VAL A 94 1.79 20.38 -10.26
N GLU A 95 1.68 20.28 -11.57
CA GLU A 95 0.88 19.24 -12.22
C GLU A 95 1.64 17.91 -12.27
N PHE A 96 0.99 16.83 -11.84
CA PHE A 96 1.49 15.46 -11.97
C PHE A 96 0.75 14.78 -13.12
N LEU A 97 1.45 14.55 -14.21
CA LEU A 97 0.86 14.07 -15.47
C LEU A 97 0.81 12.55 -15.59
N ALA A 98 1.58 11.82 -14.77
CA ALA A 98 1.55 10.36 -14.80
C ALA A 98 0.25 9.82 -14.17
N PRO A 99 -0.22 8.62 -14.59
CA PRO A 99 -1.37 7.98 -13.97
C PRO A 99 -1.13 7.78 -12.46
N ILE A 100 -2.19 7.95 -11.67
CA ILE A 100 -2.18 7.67 -10.23
C ILE A 100 -3.11 6.51 -9.92
N ARG A 101 -2.74 5.69 -8.95
CA ARG A 101 -3.60 4.66 -8.38
C ARG A 101 -4.14 5.16 -7.06
N ALA A 102 -5.45 5.31 -6.99
CA ALA A 102 -6.13 5.84 -5.81
C ALA A 102 -7.38 5.02 -5.48
N ILE A 103 -7.63 4.83 -4.20
CA ILE A 103 -8.92 4.34 -3.70
C ILE A 103 -9.83 5.55 -3.56
N GLU A 104 -10.76 5.73 -4.48
CA GLU A 104 -11.77 6.79 -4.48
C GLU A 104 -13.15 6.23 -4.17
N GLN A 105 -13.37 4.99 -4.57
CA GLN A 105 -14.62 4.29 -4.39
C GLN A 105 -14.38 2.90 -3.77
N PRO A 106 -15.35 2.33 -3.07
CA PRO A 106 -15.17 1.01 -2.44
C PRO A 106 -14.76 -0.11 -3.40
N TRP A 107 -15.19 -0.05 -4.66
CA TRP A 107 -14.81 -1.06 -5.67
C TRP A 107 -13.38 -0.92 -6.18
N ASP A 108 -12.72 0.22 -5.99
CA ASP A 108 -11.32 0.39 -6.35
C ASP A 108 -10.41 -0.54 -5.54
N ILE A 109 -10.85 -0.90 -4.32
CA ILE A 109 -10.16 -1.88 -3.47
C ILE A 109 -9.98 -3.20 -4.22
N PHE A 110 -11.05 -3.70 -4.85
CA PHE A 110 -10.99 -4.95 -5.62
C PHE A 110 -10.18 -4.81 -6.91
N GLN A 111 -10.36 -3.70 -7.62
CA GLN A 111 -9.68 -3.47 -8.90
C GLN A 111 -8.16 -3.30 -8.72
N LEU A 112 -7.72 -2.62 -7.67
CA LEU A 112 -6.32 -2.35 -7.41
C LEU A 112 -5.62 -3.44 -6.58
N ASN A 113 -6.38 -4.33 -5.95
CA ASN A 113 -5.88 -5.33 -5.02
C ASN A 113 -4.78 -6.22 -5.65
N GLY A 114 -5.01 -6.75 -6.86
CA GLY A 114 -4.04 -7.63 -7.51
C GLY A 114 -2.66 -6.98 -7.70
N ALA A 115 -2.64 -5.73 -8.18
CA ALA A 115 -1.40 -4.98 -8.36
C ALA A 115 -0.74 -4.63 -7.01
N ALA A 116 -1.54 -4.29 -5.99
CA ALA A 116 -1.04 -3.99 -4.65
C ALA A 116 -0.43 -5.22 -3.98
N LEU A 117 -1.06 -6.40 -4.14
CA LEU A 117 -0.55 -7.67 -3.62
C LEU A 117 0.76 -8.09 -4.29
N LEU A 118 0.87 -7.91 -5.61
CA LEU A 118 2.12 -8.20 -6.32
C LEU A 118 3.28 -7.33 -5.81
N GLN A 119 3.02 -6.03 -5.59
CA GLN A 119 4.02 -5.11 -5.05
C GLN A 119 4.43 -5.51 -3.63
N ASP A 120 3.47 -5.83 -2.76
CA ASP A 120 3.75 -6.30 -1.40
C ASP A 120 4.56 -7.60 -1.40
N PHE A 121 4.20 -8.54 -2.26
CA PHE A 121 4.92 -9.80 -2.41
C PHE A 121 6.40 -9.56 -2.71
N GLN A 122 6.68 -8.71 -3.71
CA GLN A 122 8.05 -8.38 -4.09
C GLN A 122 8.86 -7.79 -2.93
N TRP A 123 8.25 -6.93 -2.12
CA TRP A 123 8.93 -6.31 -0.97
C TRP A 123 9.11 -7.25 0.21
N ILE A 124 8.04 -7.99 0.56
CA ILE A 124 8.05 -8.88 1.72
C ILE A 124 8.99 -10.08 1.50
N THR A 125 9.09 -10.56 0.27
CA THR A 125 9.93 -11.71 -0.07
C THR A 125 11.36 -11.35 -0.46
N ALA A 126 11.66 -10.07 -0.68
CA ALA A 126 12.99 -9.61 -1.11
C ALA A 126 14.10 -10.09 -0.16
N GLY A 127 15.06 -10.84 -0.70
CA GLY A 127 16.20 -11.38 0.05
C GLY A 127 15.85 -12.52 1.01
N ARG A 128 14.60 -12.99 1.02
CA ARG A 128 14.13 -14.12 1.85
C ARG A 128 14.03 -15.39 1.03
N LYS A 129 14.10 -16.53 1.71
CA LYS A 129 13.97 -17.86 1.11
C LYS A 129 12.62 -18.46 1.54
N SER A 130 11.83 -18.89 0.55
CA SER A 130 10.61 -19.66 0.80
C SER A 130 10.93 -21.04 1.39
N GLN A 131 10.06 -21.53 2.27
CA GLN A 131 9.99 -22.94 2.58
C GLN A 131 9.69 -23.72 1.28
N PRO A 132 10.25 -24.94 1.08
CA PRO A 132 9.93 -25.73 -0.10
C PRO A 132 8.45 -26.12 -0.12
N LEU A 133 7.85 -26.09 -1.31
CA LEU A 133 6.50 -26.60 -1.52
C LEU A 133 6.54 -28.12 -1.52
N SER A 134 5.65 -28.77 -0.76
CA SER A 134 5.51 -30.22 -0.71
C SER A 134 5.12 -30.81 -2.08
N GLU A 135 5.69 -31.96 -2.41
CA GLU A 135 5.41 -32.69 -3.65
C GLU A 135 3.96 -33.23 -3.76
N THR A 136 3.22 -33.22 -2.65
CA THR A 136 1.79 -33.57 -2.64
C THR A 136 0.92 -32.53 -3.36
N ASN A 137 1.45 -31.31 -3.56
CA ASN A 137 0.73 -30.22 -4.18
C ASN A 137 0.87 -30.21 -5.71
N THR A 138 -0.17 -29.75 -6.39
CA THR A 138 -0.11 -29.45 -7.82
C THR A 138 0.10 -27.96 -8.03
N LEU A 139 1.26 -27.56 -8.58
CA LEU A 139 1.54 -26.16 -8.92
C LEU A 139 1.33 -25.91 -10.40
N LEU A 140 0.53 -24.87 -10.72
CA LEU A 140 0.36 -24.30 -12.05
C LEU A 140 0.97 -22.90 -12.09
N GLY A 141 1.96 -22.69 -12.95
CA GLY A 141 2.68 -21.43 -13.06
C GLY A 141 4.07 -21.45 -12.41
N PRO A 142 4.75 -20.29 -12.34
CA PRO A 142 6.09 -20.19 -11.82
C PRO A 142 6.13 -20.42 -10.30
N VAL A 143 7.11 -21.20 -9.84
CA VAL A 143 7.32 -21.44 -8.40
C VAL A 143 7.71 -20.17 -7.66
N GLU A 144 8.35 -19.22 -8.33
CA GLU A 144 8.75 -17.91 -7.81
C GLU A 144 7.57 -17.05 -7.39
N ASN A 145 6.37 -17.35 -7.90
CA ASN A 145 5.13 -16.69 -7.51
C ASN A 145 4.51 -17.29 -6.24
N VAL A 146 5.13 -18.30 -5.64
CA VAL A 146 4.67 -18.92 -4.40
C VAL A 146 5.72 -18.71 -3.32
N PHE A 147 5.30 -18.19 -2.17
CA PHE A 147 6.16 -18.02 -1.01
C PHE A 147 5.49 -18.59 0.22
N LEU A 148 6.16 -19.52 0.85
CA LEU A 148 5.73 -20.15 2.11
C LEU A 148 6.69 -19.73 3.21
N GLU A 149 6.18 -19.15 4.29
CA GLU A 149 6.97 -18.86 5.47
C GLU A 149 7.23 -20.14 6.29
N GLU A 150 8.14 -20.03 7.25
CA GLU A 150 8.47 -21.12 8.16
C GLU A 150 7.22 -21.60 8.91
N GLY A 151 7.02 -22.91 8.95
CA GLY A 151 5.88 -23.53 9.62
C GLY A 151 4.57 -23.52 8.80
N ALA A 152 4.53 -22.86 7.64
CA ALA A 152 3.36 -22.91 6.77
C ALA A 152 3.08 -24.36 6.31
N LYS A 153 1.81 -24.77 6.38
CA LYS A 153 1.36 -26.11 5.99
C LYS A 153 0.48 -26.03 4.76
N VAL A 154 0.94 -26.65 3.68
CA VAL A 154 0.19 -26.72 2.41
C VAL A 154 0.41 -28.09 1.80
N GLU A 155 -0.60 -28.95 1.90
CA GLU A 155 -0.52 -30.34 1.46
C GLU A 155 -1.73 -30.71 0.60
N ALA A 156 -1.51 -31.52 -0.44
CA ALA A 156 -2.55 -32.04 -1.34
C ALA A 156 -3.48 -30.93 -1.91
N CYS A 157 -2.92 -29.76 -2.22
CA CYS A 157 -3.64 -28.61 -2.77
C CYS A 157 -3.32 -28.40 -4.24
N ILE A 158 -4.17 -27.63 -4.94
CA ILE A 158 -3.91 -27.15 -6.30
C ILE A 158 -3.66 -25.65 -6.20
N LEU A 159 -2.43 -25.22 -6.52
CA LEU A 159 -2.02 -23.82 -6.48
C LEU A 159 -1.81 -23.29 -7.91
N ASN A 160 -2.64 -22.37 -8.37
CA ASN A 160 -2.49 -21.75 -9.67
C ASN A 160 -1.93 -20.31 -9.50
N ALA A 161 -0.61 -20.20 -9.61
CA ALA A 161 0.16 -18.95 -9.54
C ALA A 161 0.50 -18.37 -10.92
N SER A 162 -0.20 -18.79 -11.99
CA SER A 162 0.08 -18.34 -13.37
C SER A 162 -0.28 -16.87 -13.61
N GLN A 163 -1.24 -16.33 -12.88
CA GLN A 163 -1.73 -14.95 -13.05
C GLN A 163 -1.65 -14.10 -11.78
N GLY A 164 -1.05 -14.61 -10.71
CA GLY A 164 -0.94 -13.89 -9.45
C GLY A 164 -0.06 -14.61 -8.47
N VAL A 165 0.32 -13.94 -7.40
CA VAL A 165 1.21 -14.47 -6.37
C VAL A 165 0.44 -15.14 -5.23
N ILE A 166 1.06 -16.13 -4.62
CA ILE A 166 0.50 -16.85 -3.46
C ILE A 166 1.52 -16.73 -2.32
N TYR A 167 1.09 -16.13 -1.22
CA TYR A 167 1.88 -15.98 -0.02
C TYR A 167 1.16 -16.64 1.15
N VAL A 168 1.83 -17.54 1.83
CA VAL A 168 1.32 -18.22 3.02
C VAL A 168 2.22 -17.85 4.19
N GLY A 169 1.66 -17.18 5.17
CA GLY A 169 2.35 -16.66 6.34
C GLY A 169 2.83 -17.75 7.29
N LYS A 170 3.58 -17.32 8.29
CA LYS A 170 4.15 -18.20 9.30
C LYS A 170 3.04 -19.00 10.01
N ASP A 171 3.28 -20.29 10.16
CA ASP A 171 2.40 -21.25 10.83
C ASP A 171 0.95 -21.33 10.25
N ALA A 172 0.69 -20.62 9.13
CA ALA A 172 -0.61 -20.66 8.46
C ALA A 172 -0.82 -22.02 7.75
N GLU A 173 -2.08 -22.45 7.68
CA GLU A 173 -2.45 -23.75 7.12
C GLU A 173 -3.48 -23.58 5.99
N ILE A 174 -3.24 -24.27 4.88
CA ILE A 174 -4.20 -24.44 3.80
C ILE A 174 -4.62 -25.91 3.81
N MET A 175 -5.91 -26.15 4.09
CA MET A 175 -6.46 -27.51 4.20
C MET A 175 -6.35 -28.27 2.87
N GLU A 176 -6.15 -29.57 2.97
CA GLU A 176 -6.05 -30.51 1.84
C GLU A 176 -7.28 -30.41 0.93
N GLY A 177 -7.04 -30.59 -0.36
CA GLY A 177 -8.08 -30.50 -1.39
C GLY A 177 -8.47 -29.07 -1.76
N SER A 178 -7.81 -28.05 -1.18
CA SER A 178 -8.05 -26.66 -1.56
C SER A 178 -7.55 -26.36 -2.97
N THR A 179 -8.31 -25.55 -3.71
CA THR A 179 -7.91 -25.03 -5.03
C THR A 179 -7.81 -23.51 -4.96
N ILE A 180 -6.61 -22.97 -5.19
CA ILE A 180 -6.31 -21.55 -5.12
C ILE A 180 -5.92 -21.05 -6.50
N ARG A 181 -6.51 -19.93 -6.93
CA ARG A 181 -6.18 -19.25 -8.18
C ARG A 181 -5.99 -17.75 -7.94
N GLY A 182 -4.96 -17.20 -8.57
CA GLY A 182 -4.69 -15.77 -8.58
C GLY A 182 -3.90 -15.31 -7.36
N SER A 183 -4.06 -14.06 -6.97
CA SER A 183 -3.33 -13.55 -5.82
C SER A 183 -3.99 -13.94 -4.51
N LEU A 184 -3.23 -14.58 -3.63
CA LEU A 184 -3.62 -14.91 -2.26
C LEU A 184 -2.53 -14.46 -1.30
N PHE A 185 -2.95 -13.85 -0.19
CA PHE A 185 -2.14 -13.66 0.99
C PHE A 185 -2.91 -14.22 2.18
N LEU A 186 -2.36 -15.26 2.78
CA LEU A 186 -2.85 -15.84 4.03
C LEU A 186 -1.86 -15.45 5.14
N GLY A 187 -2.35 -14.72 6.15
CA GLY A 187 -1.59 -14.38 7.36
C GLY A 187 -1.51 -15.54 8.35
N GLU A 188 -0.93 -15.26 9.51
CA GLU A 188 -0.91 -16.16 10.66
C GLU A 188 -2.32 -16.42 11.18
#